data_8b817d8b1ceb1c2d613d716ccdced9a1
#
_entry.id   8b817d8b1ceb1c2d613d716ccdced9a1
#
_cell.length_a   1.000
_cell.length_b   1.000
_cell.length_c   1.000
_cell.angle_alpha   90.00
_cell.angle_beta   90.00
_cell.angle_gamma   90.00
#
_symmetry.space_group_name_H-M   'P 1'
#
loop_
_entity.id
_entity.type
_entity.pdbx_description
1 polymer ?
#
loop_
_entity_poly.entity_id
_entity_poly.type
_entity_poly.pdbx_seq_one_letter_code
_entity_poly.pdbx_strand_id
1 'polypeptide(L)'
;RRPEGTIQSYKESVHHQFVSTISNLRTLNMYSKEMYVDFWEGRKYNVSRDSKFANQSFVIMPTKNKGRLNSIAKKLKAQGIEIFTNQKTINVKSALKQTGDLLENVVVPVGSMIIPNRQPEAPLISAILEFDAEIDNEVLVEERQENLRDGSSIMYDTTAFNFSMMYGLNALTVPENITDNLIVWEPTPINIEVNKDAIMWATDGADDRSVAFAARLMEEDIEVRIIDTESILSNYSLSRGSVVVIAMDNPEYDNLDTKILKIASELGIAVASINSGYGAEELPDWGGRHFRLLERPQIAILSHAGFNSYDVGVSWWSIDHHLGIRHSQINSSLTNYADLRRYNTIVIPSGYNQISEYQKEALLDWINQGGTLIAHNQSTRLIANADMTNTQLLPNALENSNQYNFDLMREILALDINIDREKIHNNKVDTNINYPWETSEEENSEEMLMSRDKWQSIFMPSGAMVAGRVDQKHWLSFGTDEMLPLLYGNSPVQMTGDNVEAVVRIGELVPNSQSNNTKRINWSSIPKGYDLNVRMSRLVWPEAAQRIANSAYLTREKLGKGQVTLFSGEP
;
A
#
# COMPACT_ATOMS: atom_id res chain seq x y z
N ARG A 1 7.63 36.27 17.68
CA ARG A 1 7.27 37.41 16.84
C ARG A 1 6.41 36.88 15.70
N ARG A 2 5.26 37.50 15.46
CA ARG A 2 4.39 37.14 14.35
C ARG A 2 4.87 37.80 13.05
N PRO A 3 4.44 37.29 11.87
CA PRO A 3 4.83 37.86 10.56
C PRO A 3 4.55 39.36 10.46
N GLU A 4 3.44 39.83 11.02
CA GLU A 4 3.05 41.25 11.05
C GLU A 4 3.88 42.11 12.05
N GLY A 5 4.89 41.54 12.69
CA GLY A 5 5.83 42.22 13.59
C GLY A 5 5.40 42.32 15.05
N THR A 6 4.18 41.91 15.41
CA THR A 6 3.71 41.90 16.80
C THR A 6 4.44 40.82 17.62
N ILE A 7 4.57 41.05 18.92
CA ILE A 7 5.14 40.08 19.87
C ILE A 7 4.01 39.52 20.70
N GLN A 8 3.77 38.22 20.56
CA GLN A 8 2.86 37.49 21.43
C GLN A 8 3.66 36.80 22.52
N SER A 9 3.38 37.17 23.78
CA SER A 9 3.98 36.51 24.92
C SER A 9 3.30 35.19 25.25
N TYR A 10 4.00 34.28 25.92
CA TYR A 10 3.41 33.03 26.43
C TYR A 10 2.17 33.30 27.33
N LYS A 11 2.28 34.33 28.19
CA LYS A 11 1.18 34.75 29.06
C LYS A 11 -0.07 35.15 28.25
N GLU A 12 0.09 35.89 27.17
CA GLU A 12 -1.04 36.25 26.28
C GLU A 12 -1.63 35.03 25.60
N SER A 13 -0.80 34.09 25.13
CA SER A 13 -1.28 32.84 24.52
C SER A 13 -2.12 32.05 25.53
N VAL A 14 -1.65 31.87 26.76
CA VAL A 14 -2.39 31.17 27.83
C VAL A 14 -3.70 31.91 28.15
N HIS A 15 -3.67 33.24 28.23
CA HIS A 15 -4.87 34.04 28.47
C HIS A 15 -5.91 33.89 27.33
N HIS A 16 -5.45 33.96 26.09
CA HIS A 16 -6.34 33.74 24.93
C HIS A 16 -6.99 32.34 24.94
N GLN A 17 -6.21 31.29 25.25
CA GLN A 17 -6.76 29.94 25.36
C GLN A 17 -7.81 29.84 26.48
N PHE A 18 -7.53 30.44 27.63
CA PHE A 18 -8.49 30.44 28.73
C PHE A 18 -9.77 31.18 28.36
N VAL A 19 -9.68 32.40 27.78
CA VAL A 19 -10.84 33.19 27.36
C VAL A 19 -11.64 32.43 26.30
N SER A 20 -10.98 31.84 25.31
CA SER A 20 -11.65 31.04 24.26
C SER A 20 -12.39 29.85 24.86
N THR A 21 -11.75 29.11 25.79
CA THR A 21 -12.39 27.98 26.47
C THR A 21 -13.65 28.40 27.22
N ILE A 22 -13.56 29.48 28.03
CA ILE A 22 -14.73 29.99 28.77
C ILE A 22 -15.81 30.50 27.82
N SER A 23 -15.43 31.16 26.73
CA SER A 23 -16.37 31.61 25.71
C SER A 23 -17.11 30.44 25.07
N ASN A 24 -16.39 29.39 24.68
CA ASN A 24 -16.98 28.19 24.10
C ASN A 24 -17.95 27.50 25.06
N LEU A 25 -17.58 27.36 26.35
CA LEU A 25 -18.46 26.78 27.36
C LEU A 25 -19.72 27.62 27.57
N ARG A 26 -19.61 28.97 27.57
CA ARG A 26 -20.77 29.88 27.67
C ARG A 26 -21.66 29.75 26.44
N THR A 27 -21.10 29.72 25.24
CA THR A 27 -21.83 29.56 23.99
C THR A 27 -22.56 28.21 23.97
N LEU A 28 -21.87 27.12 24.34
CA LEU A 28 -22.49 25.80 24.44
C LEU A 28 -23.66 25.79 25.42
N ASN A 29 -23.52 26.42 26.61
CA ASN A 29 -24.58 26.50 27.59
C ASN A 29 -25.75 27.35 27.09
N MET A 30 -25.48 28.47 26.41
CA MET A 30 -26.50 29.41 25.91
C MET A 30 -27.32 28.81 24.76
N TYR A 31 -26.70 28.10 23.84
CA TYR A 31 -27.31 27.54 22.62
C TYR A 31 -27.43 26.01 22.64
N SER A 32 -27.35 25.40 23.83
CA SER A 32 -27.37 23.93 23.96
C SER A 32 -28.62 23.29 23.34
N LYS A 33 -29.78 23.90 23.51
CA LYS A 33 -31.04 23.40 22.97
C LYS A 33 -31.05 23.44 21.43
N GLU A 34 -30.64 24.55 20.87
CA GLU A 34 -30.55 24.76 19.43
C GLU A 34 -29.56 23.77 18.80
N MET A 35 -28.39 23.59 19.41
CA MET A 35 -27.38 22.63 18.97
C MET A 35 -27.91 21.18 18.99
N TYR A 36 -28.67 20.80 20.02
CA TYR A 36 -29.30 19.48 20.06
C TYR A 36 -30.42 19.32 19.02
N VAL A 37 -31.17 20.35 18.74
CA VAL A 37 -32.21 20.35 17.69
C VAL A 37 -31.55 20.19 16.33
N ASP A 38 -30.52 20.96 16.02
CA ASP A 38 -29.80 20.90 14.76
C ASP A 38 -29.16 19.51 14.56
N PHE A 39 -28.53 18.96 15.60
CA PHE A 39 -27.97 17.62 15.60
C PHE A 39 -29.04 16.54 15.32
N TRP A 40 -30.22 16.66 15.97
CA TRP A 40 -31.32 15.73 15.77
C TRP A 40 -31.95 15.86 14.37
N GLU A 41 -32.23 17.06 13.91
CA GLU A 41 -32.82 17.28 12.58
C GLU A 41 -31.86 16.82 11.46
N GLY A 42 -30.57 17.04 11.60
CA GLY A 42 -29.56 16.53 10.69
C GLY A 42 -29.60 14.99 10.59
N ARG A 43 -29.60 14.29 11.72
CA ARG A 43 -29.69 12.81 11.74
C ARG A 43 -31.01 12.30 11.20
N LYS A 44 -32.12 12.97 11.53
CA LYS A 44 -33.43 12.64 11.00
C LYS A 44 -33.53 12.83 9.49
N TYR A 45 -32.91 13.90 8.97
CA TYR A 45 -32.76 14.08 7.53
C TYR A 45 -31.97 12.96 6.88
N ASN A 46 -30.81 12.57 7.44
CA ASN A 46 -29.92 11.53 6.89
C ASN A 46 -30.62 10.18 6.68
N VAL A 47 -31.60 9.82 7.54
CA VAL A 47 -32.38 8.57 7.39
C VAL A 47 -33.63 8.75 6.54
N SER A 48 -33.97 9.97 6.12
CA SER A 48 -35.16 10.24 5.28
C SER A 48 -34.94 9.76 3.84
N ARG A 49 -36.04 9.64 3.08
CA ARG A 49 -35.97 9.33 1.64
C ARG A 49 -35.51 10.54 0.80
N ASP A 50 -35.63 11.73 1.36
CA ASP A 50 -35.28 13.01 0.72
C ASP A 50 -33.80 13.36 0.94
N SER A 51 -33.08 12.56 1.73
CA SER A 51 -31.66 12.74 1.94
C SER A 51 -30.88 12.51 0.65
N LYS A 52 -29.87 13.34 0.40
CA LYS A 52 -28.95 13.15 -0.73
C LYS A 52 -28.18 11.80 -0.65
N PHE A 53 -28.15 11.20 0.52
CA PHE A 53 -27.50 9.91 0.79
C PHE A 53 -28.45 8.70 0.65
N ALA A 54 -29.76 8.94 0.45
CA ALA A 54 -30.80 7.91 0.55
C ALA A 54 -30.65 6.77 -0.45
N ASN A 55 -30.10 7.04 -1.63
CA ASN A 55 -29.96 6.07 -2.73
C ASN A 55 -28.49 5.73 -3.00
N GLN A 56 -27.74 5.45 -1.95
CA GLN A 56 -26.34 5.07 -2.08
C GLN A 56 -26.02 3.93 -1.11
N SER A 57 -25.22 2.97 -1.57
CA SER A 57 -24.64 1.93 -0.74
C SER A 57 -23.19 1.71 -1.13
N PHE A 58 -22.37 1.41 -0.13
CA PHE A 58 -20.98 0.98 -0.34
C PHE A 58 -20.89 -0.52 -0.15
N VAL A 59 -20.17 -1.18 -1.03
CA VAL A 59 -20.01 -2.64 -1.03
C VAL A 59 -18.53 -2.96 -1.00
N ILE A 60 -18.08 -3.70 0.02
CA ILE A 60 -16.73 -4.27 0.06
C ILE A 60 -16.86 -5.73 -0.36
N MET A 61 -16.10 -6.10 -1.37
CA MET A 61 -16.15 -7.43 -1.97
C MET A 61 -15.62 -8.50 -1.01
N PRO A 62 -16.05 -9.76 -1.13
CA PRO A 62 -15.49 -10.86 -0.34
C PRO A 62 -13.98 -10.97 -0.56
N THR A 63 -13.24 -11.19 0.52
CA THR A 63 -11.79 -11.34 0.49
C THR A 63 -11.34 -12.52 1.35
N LYS A 64 -10.21 -13.12 1.00
CA LYS A 64 -9.49 -14.08 1.84
C LYS A 64 -8.80 -13.38 3.02
N ASN A 65 -8.47 -12.10 2.88
CA ASN A 65 -7.86 -11.29 3.96
C ASN A 65 -8.90 -10.91 5.02
N LYS A 66 -9.21 -11.84 5.91
CA LYS A 66 -10.18 -11.63 6.99
C LYS A 66 -9.68 -10.63 8.03
N GLY A 67 -8.37 -10.51 8.18
CA GLY A 67 -7.74 -9.53 9.07
C GLY A 67 -8.12 -8.11 8.72
N ARG A 68 -7.93 -7.71 7.47
CA ARG A 68 -8.29 -6.37 6.97
C ARG A 68 -9.79 -6.12 7.06
N LEU A 69 -10.58 -7.10 6.61
CA LEU A 69 -12.05 -6.98 6.66
C LEU A 69 -12.58 -6.78 8.07
N ASN A 70 -12.07 -7.54 9.04
CA ASN A 70 -12.44 -7.40 10.44
C ASN A 70 -11.98 -6.06 11.03
N SER A 71 -10.80 -5.57 10.65
CA SER A 71 -10.26 -4.29 11.11
C SER A 71 -11.10 -3.11 10.65
N ILE A 72 -11.48 -3.05 9.38
CA ILE A 72 -12.36 -1.99 8.86
C ILE A 72 -13.74 -2.07 9.50
N ALA A 73 -14.32 -3.28 9.62
CA ALA A 73 -15.62 -3.48 10.25
C ALA A 73 -15.64 -2.99 11.71
N LYS A 74 -14.59 -3.30 12.48
CA LYS A 74 -14.45 -2.84 13.87
C LYS A 74 -14.42 -1.31 13.95
N LYS A 75 -13.71 -0.64 13.04
CA LYS A 75 -13.65 0.83 13.00
C LYS A 75 -14.98 1.45 12.61
N LEU A 76 -15.68 0.90 11.62
CA LEU A 76 -17.01 1.37 11.21
C LEU A 76 -18.02 1.20 12.34
N LYS A 77 -18.09 0.04 12.97
CA LYS A 77 -18.98 -0.21 14.12
C LYS A 77 -18.69 0.72 15.31
N ALA A 78 -17.40 1.02 15.58
CA ALA A 78 -17.01 1.94 16.64
C ALA A 78 -17.49 3.39 16.41
N GLN A 79 -17.74 3.76 15.15
CA GLN A 79 -18.35 5.05 14.77
C GLN A 79 -19.88 5.02 14.74
N GLY A 80 -20.53 3.93 15.17
CA GLY A 80 -21.97 3.77 15.15
C GLY A 80 -22.56 3.45 13.77
N ILE A 81 -21.73 3.05 12.81
CA ILE A 81 -22.15 2.69 11.46
C ILE A 81 -22.65 1.25 11.44
N GLU A 82 -23.84 1.04 10.93
CA GLU A 82 -24.42 -0.29 10.73
C GLU A 82 -23.86 -0.90 9.45
N ILE A 83 -23.36 -2.11 9.57
CA ILE A 83 -22.79 -2.87 8.46
C ILE A 83 -23.48 -4.23 8.35
N PHE A 84 -23.66 -4.68 7.12
CA PHE A 84 -24.42 -5.89 6.79
C PHE A 84 -23.64 -6.81 5.88
N THR A 85 -24.12 -8.03 5.69
CA THR A 85 -23.68 -8.96 4.65
C THR A 85 -24.87 -9.54 3.93
N ASN A 86 -24.73 -9.80 2.63
CA ASN A 86 -25.78 -10.41 1.81
C ASN A 86 -25.69 -11.93 1.89
N GLN A 87 -26.88 -12.57 2.03
CA GLN A 87 -27.01 -14.02 2.02
C GLN A 87 -27.27 -14.60 0.62
N LYS A 88 -27.62 -13.76 -0.33
CA LYS A 88 -27.84 -14.10 -1.74
C LYS A 88 -27.14 -13.10 -2.63
N THR A 89 -26.79 -13.55 -3.81
CA THR A 89 -26.28 -12.68 -4.87
C THR A 89 -27.26 -11.53 -5.14
N ILE A 90 -26.75 -10.30 -5.26
CA ILE A 90 -27.55 -9.10 -5.56
C ILE A 90 -27.13 -8.58 -6.92
N ASN A 91 -28.10 -8.35 -7.82
CA ASN A 91 -27.85 -7.72 -9.11
C ASN A 91 -28.18 -6.23 -9.00
N VAL A 92 -27.24 -5.37 -9.29
CA VAL A 92 -27.40 -3.92 -9.33
C VAL A 92 -27.23 -3.40 -10.76
N LYS A 93 -27.96 -2.34 -11.10
CA LYS A 93 -27.95 -1.79 -12.48
C LYS A 93 -26.61 -1.19 -12.85
N SER A 94 -25.99 -0.51 -11.90
CA SER A 94 -24.68 0.10 -12.09
C SER A 94 -23.91 0.17 -10.78
N ALA A 95 -22.58 0.25 -10.88
CA ALA A 95 -21.69 0.47 -9.75
C ALA A 95 -20.44 1.21 -10.21
N LEU A 96 -19.90 2.06 -9.34
CA LEU A 96 -18.63 2.77 -9.55
C LEU A 96 -17.52 1.98 -8.88
N LYS A 97 -16.42 1.71 -9.60
CA LYS A 97 -15.17 1.16 -9.05
C LYS A 97 -14.31 2.22 -8.38
N GLN A 98 -13.36 1.78 -7.59
CA GLN A 98 -12.31 2.62 -7.00
C GLN A 98 -11.44 3.33 -8.05
N THR A 99 -11.33 2.77 -9.26
CA THR A 99 -10.64 3.36 -10.40
C THR A 99 -11.44 4.44 -11.15
N GLY A 100 -12.69 4.69 -10.74
CA GLY A 100 -13.58 5.65 -11.40
C GLY A 100 -14.40 5.06 -12.56
N ASP A 101 -14.21 3.76 -12.88
CA ASP A 101 -14.96 3.11 -13.94
C ASP A 101 -16.41 2.83 -13.52
N LEU A 102 -17.36 3.23 -14.35
CA LEU A 102 -18.77 2.89 -14.20
C LEU A 102 -19.04 1.53 -14.84
N LEU A 103 -19.49 0.58 -14.03
CA LEU A 103 -19.90 -0.75 -14.48
C LEU A 103 -21.42 -0.83 -14.60
N GLU A 104 -21.90 -1.56 -15.61
CA GLU A 104 -23.32 -1.86 -15.81
C GLU A 104 -23.62 -3.33 -15.50
N ASN A 105 -24.84 -3.60 -14.98
CA ASN A 105 -25.33 -4.94 -14.65
C ASN A 105 -24.37 -5.75 -13.76
N VAL A 106 -24.00 -5.17 -12.62
CA VAL A 106 -23.01 -5.73 -11.70
C VAL A 106 -23.64 -6.76 -10.78
N VAL A 107 -22.91 -7.85 -10.59
CA VAL A 107 -23.27 -8.94 -9.66
C VAL A 107 -22.48 -8.75 -8.38
N VAL A 108 -23.17 -8.48 -7.28
CA VAL A 108 -22.59 -8.44 -5.91
C VAL A 108 -22.64 -9.86 -5.33
N PRO A 109 -21.51 -10.54 -5.14
CA PRO A 109 -21.48 -11.92 -4.68
C PRO A 109 -21.93 -12.07 -3.21
N VAL A 110 -22.33 -13.27 -2.84
CA VAL A 110 -22.68 -13.61 -1.44
C VAL A 110 -21.48 -13.39 -0.52
N GLY A 111 -21.74 -12.89 0.68
CA GLY A 111 -20.70 -12.61 1.68
C GLY A 111 -19.99 -11.26 1.49
N SER A 112 -20.46 -10.41 0.59
CA SER A 112 -20.00 -9.01 0.51
C SER A 112 -20.41 -8.26 1.79
N MET A 113 -19.57 -7.30 2.23
CA MET A 113 -19.94 -6.36 3.28
C MET A 113 -20.68 -5.19 2.64
N ILE A 114 -21.88 -4.89 3.12
CA ILE A 114 -22.76 -3.86 2.57
C ILE A 114 -23.00 -2.80 3.62
N ILE A 115 -22.79 -1.54 3.24
CA ILE A 115 -22.98 -0.36 4.07
C ILE A 115 -23.98 0.57 3.35
N PRO A 116 -25.29 0.43 3.60
CA PRO A 116 -26.27 1.39 3.09
C PRO A 116 -25.98 2.78 3.66
N ASN A 117 -25.99 3.83 2.84
CA ASN A 117 -25.66 5.18 3.32
C ASN A 117 -26.84 5.90 3.96
N ARG A 118 -28.03 5.28 3.96
CA ARG A 118 -29.21 5.82 4.61
C ARG A 118 -29.22 5.52 6.12
N GLN A 119 -28.30 6.16 6.84
CA GLN A 119 -28.06 5.99 8.27
C GLN A 119 -27.88 7.35 8.94
N PRO A 120 -27.99 7.46 10.28
CA PRO A 120 -27.76 8.72 10.99
C PRO A 120 -26.39 9.33 10.69
N GLU A 121 -25.37 8.50 10.52
CA GLU A 121 -23.97 8.89 10.25
C GLU A 121 -23.66 9.02 8.73
N ALA A 122 -24.66 9.19 7.86
CA ALA A 122 -24.47 9.24 6.42
C ALA A 122 -23.37 10.20 5.92
N PRO A 123 -23.22 11.42 6.45
CA PRO A 123 -22.10 12.30 6.06
C PRO A 123 -20.72 11.71 6.38
N LEU A 124 -20.58 11.03 7.55
CA LEU A 124 -19.33 10.37 7.93
C LEU A 124 -19.06 9.17 7.04
N ILE A 125 -20.09 8.35 6.74
CA ILE A 125 -19.99 7.21 5.83
C ILE A 125 -19.48 7.67 4.47
N SER A 126 -20.06 8.72 3.89
CA SER A 126 -19.58 9.30 2.64
C SER A 126 -18.13 9.78 2.76
N ALA A 127 -17.80 10.52 3.81
CA ALA A 127 -16.44 11.07 3.98
C ALA A 127 -15.34 10.00 4.00
N ILE A 128 -15.63 8.80 4.52
CA ILE A 128 -14.65 7.72 4.69
C ILE A 128 -14.74 6.58 3.66
N LEU A 129 -15.83 6.50 2.88
CA LEU A 129 -16.04 5.42 1.91
C LEU A 129 -16.24 5.90 0.47
N GLU A 130 -16.50 7.18 0.23
CA GLU A 130 -16.61 7.74 -1.11
C GLU A 130 -15.22 7.74 -1.79
N PHE A 131 -15.18 7.24 -3.03
CA PHE A 131 -13.88 7.06 -3.70
C PHE A 131 -13.27 8.38 -4.12
N ASP A 132 -14.07 9.29 -4.62
CA ASP A 132 -13.59 10.55 -5.20
C ASP A 132 -14.56 11.68 -4.90
N ALA A 133 -14.46 12.26 -3.70
CA ALA A 133 -15.27 13.43 -3.35
C ALA A 133 -14.83 14.65 -4.15
N GLU A 134 -15.78 15.37 -4.69
CA GLU A 134 -15.55 16.61 -5.43
C GLU A 134 -14.92 17.68 -4.53
N ILE A 135 -13.99 18.45 -5.09
CA ILE A 135 -13.40 19.64 -4.49
C ILE A 135 -14.02 20.84 -5.18
N ASP A 136 -14.48 21.82 -4.42
CA ASP A 136 -15.09 23.02 -4.96
C ASP A 136 -14.14 23.76 -5.92
N ASN A 137 -14.69 24.26 -7.03
CA ASN A 137 -13.88 24.91 -8.06
C ASN A 137 -13.12 26.14 -7.56
N GLU A 138 -13.67 26.89 -6.61
CA GLU A 138 -13.00 28.03 -5.98
C GLU A 138 -11.74 27.59 -5.24
N VAL A 139 -11.80 26.48 -4.51
CA VAL A 139 -10.66 25.89 -3.81
C VAL A 139 -9.59 25.39 -4.80
N LEU A 140 -9.99 24.78 -5.91
CA LEU A 140 -9.06 24.35 -6.96
C LEU A 140 -8.33 25.56 -7.62
N VAL A 141 -9.05 26.66 -7.82
CA VAL A 141 -8.45 27.90 -8.37
C VAL A 141 -7.43 28.47 -7.38
N GLU A 142 -7.78 28.58 -6.11
CA GLU A 142 -6.89 29.08 -5.07
C GLU A 142 -5.65 28.18 -4.89
N GLU A 143 -5.83 26.88 -4.84
CA GLU A 143 -4.74 25.90 -4.78
C GLU A 143 -3.79 26.06 -5.97
N ARG A 144 -4.33 26.16 -7.19
CA ARG A 144 -3.53 26.36 -8.39
C ARG A 144 -2.75 27.67 -8.37
N GLN A 145 -3.36 28.74 -7.85
CA GLN A 145 -2.70 30.05 -7.73
C GLN A 145 -1.53 30.01 -6.75
N GLU A 146 -1.70 29.36 -5.58
CA GLU A 146 -0.63 29.24 -4.60
C GLU A 146 0.51 28.33 -5.11
N ASN A 147 0.19 27.21 -5.75
CA ASN A 147 1.20 26.37 -6.39
C ASN A 147 2.05 27.19 -7.39
N LEU A 148 1.41 28.03 -8.22
CA LEU A 148 2.10 28.86 -9.21
C LEU A 148 2.88 30.03 -8.62
N ARG A 149 2.42 30.59 -7.49
CA ARG A 149 3.03 31.76 -6.85
C ARG A 149 4.33 31.44 -6.14
N ASP A 150 4.34 30.42 -5.32
CA ASP A 150 5.49 30.09 -4.46
C ASP A 150 5.77 28.58 -4.31
N GLY A 151 5.03 27.73 -5.05
CA GLY A 151 5.17 26.27 -4.97
C GLY A 151 4.58 25.67 -3.70
N SER A 152 3.78 26.42 -2.94
CA SER A 152 3.10 25.91 -1.75
C SER A 152 1.70 25.38 -2.07
N SER A 153 1.16 24.55 -1.18
CA SER A 153 -0.21 24.03 -1.25
C SER A 153 -1.03 24.59 -0.09
N ILE A 154 -2.29 24.98 -0.37
CA ILE A 154 -3.28 25.33 0.65
C ILE A 154 -3.98 24.08 1.20
N MET A 155 -3.83 22.93 0.52
CA MET A 155 -4.41 21.68 0.98
C MET A 155 -3.73 21.26 2.28
N TYR A 156 -4.54 21.18 3.34
CA TYR A 156 -4.07 20.75 4.64
C TYR A 156 -4.16 19.24 4.77
N ASP A 157 -3.01 18.60 5.09
CA ASP A 157 -2.92 17.18 5.36
C ASP A 157 -3.32 16.28 4.16
N THR A 158 -3.53 14.99 4.39
CA THR A 158 -3.98 14.03 3.38
C THR A 158 -5.39 14.34 2.91
N THR A 159 -5.59 14.46 1.61
CA THR A 159 -6.90 14.75 1.03
C THR A 159 -7.73 13.49 0.74
N ALA A 160 -7.14 12.29 0.77
CA ALA A 160 -7.78 11.02 0.47
C ALA A 160 -7.96 10.18 1.74
N PHE A 161 -9.21 9.99 2.19
CA PHE A 161 -9.56 9.24 3.41
C PHE A 161 -10.43 7.99 3.13
N ASN A 162 -10.30 7.38 1.98
CA ASN A 162 -11.12 6.22 1.67
C ASN A 162 -10.61 4.96 2.40
N PHE A 163 -11.40 4.44 3.33
CA PHE A 163 -11.03 3.28 4.14
C PHE A 163 -10.85 2.01 3.30
N SER A 164 -11.69 1.77 2.29
CA SER A 164 -11.52 0.58 1.46
C SER A 164 -10.19 0.59 0.70
N MET A 165 -9.77 1.75 0.19
CA MET A 165 -8.48 1.92 -0.47
C MET A 165 -7.31 1.79 0.53
N MET A 166 -7.40 2.45 1.70
CA MET A 166 -6.37 2.39 2.74
C MET A 166 -6.13 0.97 3.27
N TYR A 167 -7.18 0.13 3.26
CA TYR A 167 -7.09 -1.29 3.63
C TYR A 167 -6.80 -2.23 2.46
N GLY A 168 -6.61 -1.70 1.24
CA GLY A 168 -6.40 -2.51 0.04
C GLY A 168 -7.53 -3.52 -0.19
N LEU A 169 -8.79 -3.11 0.02
CA LEU A 169 -9.97 -3.94 -0.16
C LEU A 169 -10.73 -3.49 -1.41
N ASN A 170 -11.09 -4.42 -2.26
CA ASN A 170 -11.90 -4.15 -3.44
C ASN A 170 -13.32 -3.71 -3.03
N ALA A 171 -13.74 -2.55 -3.50
CA ALA A 171 -15.02 -1.99 -3.16
C ALA A 171 -15.74 -1.34 -4.35
N LEU A 172 -17.06 -1.20 -4.20
CA LEU A 172 -17.95 -0.59 -5.17
C LEU A 172 -18.83 0.46 -4.47
N THR A 173 -19.13 1.56 -5.15
CA THR A 173 -20.23 2.46 -4.79
C THR A 173 -21.41 2.15 -5.69
N VAL A 174 -22.57 1.86 -5.09
CA VAL A 174 -23.80 1.51 -5.78
C VAL A 174 -24.82 2.62 -5.60
N PRO A 175 -25.40 3.19 -6.70
CA PRO A 175 -26.39 4.27 -6.63
C PRO A 175 -27.79 3.76 -6.28
N GLU A 176 -27.90 2.81 -5.38
CA GLU A 176 -29.13 2.21 -4.87
C GLU A 176 -29.01 1.95 -3.36
N ASN A 177 -30.12 2.06 -2.64
CA ASN A 177 -30.18 1.67 -1.23
C ASN A 177 -30.42 0.15 -1.14
N ILE A 178 -29.36 -0.61 -0.92
CA ILE A 178 -29.45 -2.06 -0.79
C ILE A 178 -29.97 -2.40 0.62
N THR A 179 -31.14 -3.04 0.71
CA THR A 179 -31.77 -3.45 1.99
C THR A 179 -32.22 -4.90 2.01
N ASP A 180 -32.39 -5.52 0.86
CA ASP A 180 -32.98 -6.85 0.75
C ASP A 180 -31.94 -7.96 0.99
N ASN A 181 -32.38 -9.02 1.67
CA ASN A 181 -31.55 -10.22 1.97
C ASN A 181 -30.27 -9.92 2.76
N LEU A 182 -30.29 -8.89 3.59
CA LEU A 182 -29.18 -8.50 4.45
C LEU A 182 -29.37 -9.07 5.86
N ILE A 183 -28.26 -9.49 6.44
CA ILE A 183 -28.13 -9.75 7.88
C ILE A 183 -27.04 -8.85 8.45
N VAL A 184 -27.11 -8.56 9.75
CA VAL A 184 -26.05 -7.80 10.43
C VAL A 184 -24.73 -8.54 10.25
N TRP A 185 -23.72 -7.79 9.85
CA TRP A 185 -22.39 -8.35 9.63
C TRP A 185 -21.75 -8.72 10.98
N GLU A 186 -21.26 -9.93 11.08
CA GLU A 186 -20.47 -10.42 12.19
C GLU A 186 -19.16 -11.04 11.67
N PRO A 187 -18.07 -10.95 12.46
CA PRO A 187 -16.82 -11.62 12.09
C PRO A 187 -17.07 -13.10 11.84
N THR A 188 -16.54 -13.62 10.75
CA THR A 188 -16.60 -15.07 10.50
C THR A 188 -15.90 -15.78 11.67
N PRO A 189 -16.53 -16.78 12.31
CA PRO A 189 -15.88 -17.57 13.33
C PRO A 189 -14.56 -18.14 12.82
N ILE A 190 -13.54 -18.03 13.64
CA ILE A 190 -12.21 -18.52 13.28
C ILE A 190 -12.20 -20.02 13.49
N ASN A 191 -11.94 -20.77 12.44
CA ASN A 191 -11.72 -22.21 12.57
C ASN A 191 -10.24 -22.43 12.95
N ILE A 192 -10.00 -22.87 14.18
CA ILE A 192 -8.70 -23.31 14.65
C ILE A 192 -8.82 -24.81 14.90
N GLU A 193 -8.51 -25.59 13.88
CA GLU A 193 -8.44 -27.04 14.00
C GLU A 193 -7.02 -27.43 14.39
N VAL A 194 -6.83 -27.80 15.64
CA VAL A 194 -5.57 -28.41 16.08
C VAL A 194 -5.78 -29.86 16.38
N ASN A 195 -5.26 -30.68 15.49
CA ASN A 195 -5.12 -32.09 15.71
C ASN A 195 -3.71 -32.39 16.24
N LYS A 196 -3.60 -33.11 17.37
CA LYS A 196 -2.31 -33.49 17.96
C LYS A 196 -1.49 -34.44 17.07
N ASP A 197 -2.19 -35.20 16.21
CA ASP A 197 -1.57 -36.14 15.28
C ASP A 197 -1.18 -35.46 13.94
N ALA A 198 -1.36 -34.13 13.82
CA ALA A 198 -0.94 -33.39 12.64
C ALA A 198 0.58 -33.37 12.52
N ILE A 199 1.05 -33.53 11.29
CA ILE A 199 2.50 -33.43 10.96
C ILE A 199 2.89 -31.98 10.69
N MET A 200 1.91 -31.11 10.38
CA MET A 200 2.12 -29.68 10.17
C MET A 200 0.85 -28.87 10.44
N TRP A 201 1.06 -27.58 10.64
CA TRP A 201 0.00 -26.57 10.82
C TRP A 201 0.25 -25.43 9.83
N ALA A 202 -0.81 -24.95 9.19
CA ALA A 202 -0.70 -23.93 8.18
C ALA A 202 -1.76 -22.83 8.32
N THR A 203 -1.38 -21.60 7.94
CA THR A 203 -2.30 -20.47 7.78
C THR A 203 -2.17 -19.88 6.39
N ASP A 204 -3.30 -19.42 5.80
CA ASP A 204 -3.33 -18.86 4.45
C ASP A 204 -2.58 -17.50 4.42
N GLY A 205 -1.62 -17.39 3.51
CA GLY A 205 -0.83 -16.17 3.29
C GLY A 205 -1.62 -14.99 2.71
N ALA A 206 -2.85 -15.23 2.26
CA ALA A 206 -3.74 -14.14 1.84
C ALA A 206 -4.25 -13.27 3.01
N ASP A 207 -4.09 -13.73 4.26
CA ASP A 207 -4.45 -12.96 5.46
C ASP A 207 -3.20 -12.32 6.07
N ASP A 208 -3.14 -11.00 6.18
CA ASP A 208 -1.98 -10.24 6.70
C ASP A 208 -1.51 -10.70 8.08
N ARG A 209 -2.43 -11.23 8.89
CA ARG A 209 -2.09 -11.75 10.22
C ARG A 209 -1.15 -12.95 10.16
N SER A 210 -1.03 -13.61 8.99
CA SER A 210 -0.05 -14.68 8.77
C SER A 210 1.39 -14.22 9.01
N VAL A 211 1.70 -12.97 8.68
CA VAL A 211 3.03 -12.37 8.91
C VAL A 211 3.31 -12.23 10.41
N ALA A 212 2.35 -11.69 11.17
CA ALA A 212 2.47 -11.60 12.63
C ALA A 212 2.50 -12.99 13.29
N PHE A 213 1.77 -13.96 12.74
CA PHE A 213 1.78 -15.33 13.20
C PHE A 213 3.18 -15.96 13.05
N ALA A 214 3.78 -15.87 11.88
CA ALA A 214 5.15 -16.33 11.65
C ALA A 214 6.17 -15.63 12.57
N ALA A 215 6.08 -14.30 12.66
CA ALA A 215 6.99 -13.49 13.46
C ALA A 215 6.95 -13.87 14.96
N ARG A 216 5.74 -14.03 15.54
CA ARG A 216 5.59 -14.41 16.96
C ARG A 216 6.01 -15.84 17.24
N LEU A 217 5.80 -16.77 16.30
CA LEU A 217 6.32 -18.13 16.42
C LEU A 217 7.84 -18.14 16.46
N MET A 218 8.49 -17.40 15.55
CA MET A 218 9.95 -17.28 15.52
C MET A 218 10.52 -16.54 16.76
N GLU A 219 9.76 -15.64 17.40
CA GLU A 219 10.15 -15.06 18.70
C GLU A 219 10.19 -16.09 19.84
N GLU A 220 9.40 -17.16 19.72
CA GLU A 220 9.43 -18.30 20.62
C GLU A 220 10.39 -19.43 20.17
N ASP A 221 11.32 -19.10 19.26
CA ASP A 221 12.34 -19.98 18.66
C ASP A 221 11.74 -21.18 17.88
N ILE A 222 10.50 -21.06 17.39
CA ILE A 222 9.86 -22.07 16.56
C ILE A 222 10.26 -21.85 15.09
N GLU A 223 10.73 -22.91 14.45
CA GLU A 223 11.09 -22.94 13.02
C GLU A 223 9.82 -22.86 12.18
N VAL A 224 9.81 -21.91 11.25
CA VAL A 224 8.65 -21.59 10.40
C VAL A 224 9.05 -21.59 8.94
N ARG A 225 8.21 -22.13 8.08
CA ARG A 225 8.39 -22.09 6.62
C ARG A 225 7.33 -21.24 5.96
N ILE A 226 7.68 -20.74 4.77
CA ILE A 226 6.76 -20.03 3.88
C ILE A 226 6.67 -20.78 2.54
N ILE A 227 5.49 -20.79 1.94
CA ILE A 227 5.26 -21.35 0.61
C ILE A 227 5.39 -20.23 -0.43
N ASP A 228 6.29 -20.37 -1.40
CA ASP A 228 6.52 -19.37 -2.44
C ASP A 228 5.63 -19.54 -3.68
N THR A 229 4.81 -20.57 -3.71
CA THR A 229 3.80 -20.83 -4.74
C THR A 229 2.55 -21.46 -4.13
N GLU A 230 1.44 -21.42 -4.84
CA GLU A 230 0.19 -22.06 -4.43
C GLU A 230 0.36 -23.57 -4.21
N SER A 231 -0.31 -24.13 -3.19
CA SER A 231 -0.36 -25.56 -2.92
C SER A 231 -1.70 -25.98 -2.31
N ILE A 232 -2.07 -27.27 -2.46
CA ILE A 232 -3.22 -27.88 -1.81
C ILE A 232 -2.71 -29.11 -1.06
N LEU A 233 -2.75 -29.05 0.28
CA LEU A 233 -2.32 -30.12 1.17
C LEU A 233 -3.50 -30.64 1.98
N SER A 234 -3.77 -31.94 1.97
CA SER A 234 -4.90 -32.53 2.72
C SER A 234 -6.25 -31.80 2.53
N ASN A 235 -6.56 -31.35 1.32
CA ASN A 235 -7.75 -30.54 0.95
C ASN A 235 -7.75 -29.07 1.44
N TYR A 236 -6.67 -28.58 2.03
CA TYR A 236 -6.51 -27.15 2.34
C TYR A 236 -5.80 -26.46 1.18
N SER A 237 -6.45 -25.45 0.61
CA SER A 237 -5.83 -24.55 -0.37
C SER A 237 -4.99 -23.50 0.35
N LEU A 238 -3.72 -23.45 0.04
CA LEU A 238 -2.73 -22.55 0.60
C LEU A 238 -2.25 -21.61 -0.49
N SER A 239 -2.56 -20.34 -0.35
CA SER A 239 -2.08 -19.30 -1.28
C SER A 239 -0.57 -19.11 -1.13
N ARG A 240 0.05 -18.55 -2.14
CA ARG A 240 1.45 -18.09 -2.07
C ARG A 240 1.62 -17.15 -0.86
N GLY A 241 2.69 -17.32 -0.09
CA GLY A 241 2.91 -16.60 1.16
C GLY A 241 2.29 -17.28 2.40
N SER A 242 1.66 -18.47 2.24
CA SER A 242 1.15 -19.21 3.39
C SER A 242 2.27 -19.67 4.31
N VAL A 243 2.00 -19.55 5.60
CA VAL A 243 2.93 -19.88 6.69
C VAL A 243 2.67 -21.30 7.17
N VAL A 244 3.72 -22.09 7.30
CA VAL A 244 3.65 -23.50 7.67
C VAL A 244 4.63 -23.78 8.81
N VAL A 245 4.15 -24.48 9.84
CA VAL A 245 4.96 -25.02 10.92
C VAL A 245 4.97 -26.55 10.80
N ILE A 246 6.14 -27.13 10.76
CA ILE A 246 6.33 -28.58 10.56
C ILE A 246 6.86 -29.19 11.87
N ALA A 247 6.23 -30.27 12.34
CA ALA A 247 6.64 -30.92 13.58
C ALA A 247 8.09 -31.45 13.53
N MET A 248 8.53 -31.93 12.37
CA MET A 248 9.90 -32.42 12.18
C MET A 248 10.97 -31.33 12.24
N ASP A 249 10.64 -30.08 11.93
CA ASP A 249 11.57 -28.94 12.05
C ASP A 249 11.69 -28.48 13.51
N ASN A 250 10.77 -28.90 14.39
CA ASN A 250 10.62 -28.44 15.79
C ASN A 250 10.58 -29.62 16.79
N PRO A 251 11.55 -30.54 16.74
CA PRO A 251 11.52 -31.76 17.55
C PRO A 251 11.71 -31.52 19.05
N GLU A 252 12.17 -30.34 19.47
CA GLU A 252 12.38 -29.95 20.86
C GLU A 252 11.09 -29.54 21.59
N TYR A 253 9.98 -29.39 20.87
CA TYR A 253 8.72 -28.93 21.45
C TYR A 253 7.68 -30.05 21.57
N ASP A 254 7.50 -30.62 22.75
CA ASP A 254 6.46 -31.60 23.05
C ASP A 254 5.03 -30.99 23.01
N ASN A 255 4.93 -29.63 23.09
CA ASN A 255 3.65 -28.90 23.14
C ASN A 255 3.52 -27.86 22.02
N LEU A 256 4.07 -28.16 20.85
CA LEU A 256 4.08 -27.27 19.69
C LEU A 256 2.66 -26.84 19.28
N ASP A 257 1.71 -27.77 19.28
CA ASP A 257 0.29 -27.53 19.01
C ASP A 257 -0.31 -26.47 19.95
N THR A 258 -0.01 -26.54 21.23
CA THR A 258 -0.51 -25.58 22.23
C THR A 258 0.03 -24.17 22.02
N LYS A 259 1.31 -24.04 21.65
CA LYS A 259 1.92 -22.75 21.33
C LYS A 259 1.32 -22.14 20.06
N ILE A 260 1.16 -22.93 19.01
CA ILE A 260 0.50 -22.54 17.76
C ILE A 260 -0.93 -22.04 18.02
N LEU A 261 -1.72 -22.82 18.79
CA LEU A 261 -3.09 -22.46 19.19
C LEU A 261 -3.16 -21.12 19.91
N LYS A 262 -2.27 -20.92 20.88
CA LYS A 262 -2.24 -19.70 21.67
C LYS A 262 -2.05 -18.48 20.77
N ILE A 263 -1.00 -18.49 19.93
CA ILE A 263 -0.67 -17.38 19.04
C ILE A 263 -1.78 -17.17 18.00
N ALA A 264 -2.32 -18.24 17.42
CA ALA A 264 -3.42 -18.17 16.46
C ALA A 264 -4.68 -17.56 17.07
N SER A 265 -5.01 -17.94 18.31
CA SER A 265 -6.15 -17.40 19.05
C SER A 265 -5.98 -15.92 19.39
N GLU A 266 -4.80 -15.51 19.84
CA GLU A 266 -4.47 -14.10 20.13
C GLU A 266 -4.59 -13.20 18.90
N LEU A 267 -4.12 -13.69 17.75
CA LEU A 267 -4.21 -12.98 16.46
C LEU A 267 -5.59 -13.10 15.82
N GLY A 268 -6.39 -14.07 16.25
CA GLY A 268 -7.66 -14.36 15.61
C GLY A 268 -7.50 -14.89 14.17
N ILE A 269 -6.46 -15.67 13.87
CA ILE A 269 -6.18 -16.25 12.55
C ILE A 269 -6.56 -17.73 12.51
N ALA A 270 -7.10 -18.16 11.36
CA ALA A 270 -7.40 -19.57 11.15
C ALA A 270 -6.13 -20.39 10.93
N VAL A 271 -6.07 -21.58 11.55
CA VAL A 271 -4.98 -22.54 11.37
C VAL A 271 -5.58 -23.90 11.00
N ALA A 272 -5.07 -24.50 9.94
CA ALA A 272 -5.40 -25.83 9.48
C ALA A 272 -4.39 -26.86 10.00
N SER A 273 -4.87 -28.01 10.48
CA SER A 273 -4.04 -29.17 10.80
C SER A 273 -3.93 -30.10 9.59
N ILE A 274 -2.72 -30.42 9.19
CA ILE A 274 -2.42 -31.14 7.96
C ILE A 274 -1.70 -32.45 8.32
N ASN A 275 -2.24 -33.58 7.83
CA ASN A 275 -1.75 -34.92 8.13
C ASN A 275 -0.99 -35.56 6.97
N SER A 276 -0.91 -34.89 5.82
CA SER A 276 -0.18 -35.37 4.65
C SER A 276 0.59 -34.22 4.00
N GLY A 277 1.83 -34.47 3.70
CA GLY A 277 2.70 -33.50 3.01
C GLY A 277 2.65 -33.60 1.48
N TYR A 278 1.80 -34.45 0.92
CA TYR A 278 1.65 -34.57 -0.52
C TYR A 278 0.76 -33.45 -1.07
N GLY A 279 1.27 -32.78 -2.06
CA GLY A 279 0.49 -31.81 -2.85
C GLY A 279 -0.54 -32.50 -3.74
N ALA A 280 -1.66 -31.84 -3.99
CA ALA A 280 -2.65 -32.35 -4.93
C ALA A 280 -2.11 -32.22 -6.38
N GLU A 281 -2.31 -33.24 -7.20
CA GLU A 281 -1.89 -33.29 -8.60
C GLU A 281 -0.39 -32.97 -8.81
N GLU A 282 -0.07 -31.90 -9.54
CA GLU A 282 1.31 -31.44 -9.82
C GLU A 282 1.76 -30.31 -8.87
N LEU A 283 0.95 -29.99 -7.83
CA LEU A 283 1.29 -28.94 -6.87
C LEU A 283 2.40 -29.41 -5.90
N PRO A 284 3.19 -28.47 -5.34
CA PRO A 284 4.37 -28.81 -4.57
C PRO A 284 4.05 -29.58 -3.28
N ASP A 285 4.85 -30.61 -3.02
CA ASP A 285 4.93 -31.32 -1.75
C ASP A 285 5.71 -30.52 -0.70
N TRP A 286 5.43 -30.74 0.59
CA TRP A 286 6.05 -30.03 1.71
C TRP A 286 7.57 -30.16 1.80
N GLY A 287 8.15 -31.22 1.31
CA GLY A 287 9.59 -31.45 1.24
C GLY A 287 10.28 -30.78 0.05
N GLY A 288 9.51 -30.13 -0.84
CA GLY A 288 10.02 -29.49 -2.05
C GLY A 288 10.66 -28.11 -1.81
N ARG A 289 11.35 -27.63 -2.84
CA ARG A 289 12.07 -26.33 -2.84
C ARG A 289 11.16 -25.11 -2.59
N HIS A 290 9.85 -25.28 -2.71
CA HIS A 290 8.85 -24.24 -2.55
C HIS A 290 8.48 -23.96 -1.09
N PHE A 291 8.93 -24.80 -0.14
CA PHE A 291 8.73 -24.63 1.30
C PHE A 291 10.02 -24.13 1.93
N ARG A 292 10.18 -22.82 2.00
CA ARG A 292 11.41 -22.16 2.43
C ARG A 292 11.39 -21.88 3.93
N LEU A 293 12.45 -22.25 4.62
CA LEU A 293 12.65 -21.89 6.02
C LEU A 293 12.85 -20.38 6.13
N LEU A 294 12.14 -19.75 7.08
CA LEU A 294 12.32 -18.34 7.39
C LEU A 294 13.45 -18.16 8.40
N GLU A 295 14.13 -17.03 8.27
CA GLU A 295 15.11 -16.58 9.25
C GLU A 295 14.43 -15.59 10.22
N ARG A 296 14.72 -15.75 11.53
CA ARG A 296 14.16 -14.88 12.55
C ARG A 296 14.57 -13.43 12.32
N PRO A 297 13.63 -12.48 12.26
CA PRO A 297 13.95 -11.07 12.05
C PRO A 297 14.63 -10.47 13.30
N GLN A 298 15.77 -9.82 13.09
CA GLN A 298 16.51 -9.05 14.09
C GLN A 298 16.57 -7.60 13.60
N ILE A 299 15.62 -6.78 14.07
CA ILE A 299 15.31 -5.48 13.48
C ILE A 299 15.92 -4.34 14.27
N ALA A 300 16.54 -3.39 13.57
CA ALA A 300 16.88 -2.07 14.08
C ALA A 300 16.12 -0.98 13.31
N ILE A 301 15.64 0.04 14.02
CA ILE A 301 15.06 1.25 13.45
C ILE A 301 16.03 2.39 13.70
N LEU A 302 16.45 3.11 12.66
CA LEU A 302 17.21 4.35 12.84
C LEU A 302 16.27 5.45 13.34
N SER A 303 16.70 6.21 14.34
CA SER A 303 15.87 7.18 15.02
C SER A 303 16.68 8.42 15.44
N HIS A 304 16.04 9.34 16.21
CA HIS A 304 16.59 10.58 16.76
C HIS A 304 16.71 11.73 15.76
N ALA A 305 17.68 12.63 15.99
CA ALA A 305 17.79 13.88 15.24
C ALA A 305 17.88 13.65 13.72
N GLY A 306 17.08 14.40 12.99
CA GLY A 306 17.02 14.36 11.53
C GLY A 306 15.97 13.39 10.93
N PHE A 307 15.32 12.59 11.77
CA PHE A 307 14.17 11.78 11.36
C PHE A 307 12.84 12.40 11.78
N ASN A 308 11.82 12.20 10.97
CA ASN A 308 10.46 12.54 11.33
C ASN A 308 10.00 11.61 12.47
N SER A 309 9.60 12.20 13.60
CA SER A 309 9.20 11.43 14.79
C SER A 309 7.93 10.61 14.58
N TYR A 310 7.03 11.04 13.70
CA TYR A 310 5.81 10.29 13.34
C TYR A 310 6.19 9.04 12.54
N ASP A 311 7.08 9.15 11.56
CA ASP A 311 7.50 8.01 10.72
C ASP A 311 8.31 6.99 11.51
N VAL A 312 9.15 7.45 12.45
CA VAL A 312 9.79 6.56 13.44
C VAL A 312 8.74 5.86 14.29
N GLY A 313 7.72 6.61 14.74
CA GLY A 313 6.62 6.08 15.55
C GLY A 313 5.77 5.05 14.79
N VAL A 314 5.47 5.28 13.52
CA VAL A 314 4.73 4.33 12.67
C VAL A 314 5.54 3.05 12.46
N SER A 315 6.83 3.16 12.14
CA SER A 315 7.73 2.01 11.99
C SER A 315 7.81 1.20 13.29
N TRP A 316 7.99 1.88 14.43
CA TRP A 316 7.97 1.26 15.74
C TRP A 316 6.63 0.54 16.01
N TRP A 317 5.50 1.22 15.80
CA TRP A 317 4.17 0.67 16.02
C TRP A 317 3.90 -0.58 15.18
N SER A 318 4.33 -0.56 13.93
CA SER A 318 4.15 -1.70 13.02
C SER A 318 4.92 -2.94 13.51
N ILE A 319 6.14 -2.76 14.00
CA ILE A 319 6.98 -3.88 14.45
C ILE A 319 6.58 -4.35 15.85
N ASP A 320 6.47 -3.42 16.80
CA ASP A 320 6.19 -3.74 18.19
C ASP A 320 4.76 -4.20 18.42
N HIS A 321 3.78 -3.50 17.83
CA HIS A 321 2.35 -3.73 18.10
C HIS A 321 1.72 -4.70 17.11
N HIS A 322 1.89 -4.49 15.80
CA HIS A 322 1.25 -5.36 14.81
C HIS A 322 1.97 -6.71 14.67
N LEU A 323 3.28 -6.73 14.48
CA LEU A 323 4.02 -7.99 14.44
C LEU A 323 4.19 -8.59 15.84
N GLY A 324 4.35 -7.77 16.87
CA GLY A 324 4.53 -8.20 18.25
C GLY A 324 5.90 -8.82 18.51
N ILE A 325 6.95 -8.28 17.89
CA ILE A 325 8.34 -8.76 18.00
C ILE A 325 9.29 -7.70 18.51
N ARG A 326 10.41 -8.15 19.06
CA ARG A 326 11.45 -7.27 19.58
C ARG A 326 12.22 -6.56 18.47
N HIS A 327 12.61 -5.33 18.74
CA HIS A 327 13.47 -4.52 17.88
C HIS A 327 14.35 -3.60 18.71
N SER A 328 15.31 -2.94 18.07
CA SER A 328 16.15 -1.91 18.68
C SER A 328 15.98 -0.58 17.96
N GLN A 329 15.98 0.52 18.71
CA GLN A 329 16.11 1.85 18.12
C GLN A 329 17.57 2.29 18.23
N ILE A 330 18.18 2.66 17.09
CA ILE A 330 19.57 3.10 17.02
C ILE A 330 19.58 4.60 16.70
N ASN A 331 20.31 5.37 17.49
CA ASN A 331 20.58 6.76 17.16
C ASN A 331 21.43 6.83 15.87
N SER A 332 20.92 7.51 14.85
CA SER A 332 21.59 7.63 13.55
C SER A 332 23.02 8.16 13.64
N SER A 333 23.30 9.08 14.56
CA SER A 333 24.64 9.63 14.78
C SER A 333 25.63 8.61 15.39
N LEU A 334 25.13 7.50 15.91
CA LEU A 334 25.91 6.43 16.52
C LEU A 334 26.00 5.17 15.68
N THR A 335 25.50 5.18 14.44
CA THR A 335 25.50 4.01 13.55
C THR A 335 26.92 3.43 13.35
N ASN A 336 27.93 4.28 13.35
CA ASN A 336 29.35 3.89 13.22
C ASN A 336 29.89 3.11 14.42
N TYR A 337 29.28 3.28 15.59
CA TYR A 337 29.70 2.64 16.84
C TYR A 337 28.81 1.44 17.18
N ALA A 338 27.70 1.26 16.47
CA ALA A 338 26.80 0.13 16.67
C ALA A 338 27.36 -1.12 16.00
N ASP A 339 27.29 -2.25 16.68
CA ASP A 339 27.59 -3.55 16.08
C ASP A 339 26.37 -3.99 15.21
N LEU A 340 26.40 -3.63 13.93
CA LEU A 340 25.32 -3.91 12.99
C LEU A 340 25.13 -5.40 12.73
N ARG A 341 26.12 -6.26 13.01
CA ARG A 341 26.01 -7.73 12.86
C ARG A 341 24.95 -8.36 13.76
N ARG A 342 24.46 -7.62 14.76
CA ARG A 342 23.34 -8.04 15.62
C ARG A 342 21.99 -7.98 14.92
N TYR A 343 21.92 -7.36 13.76
CA TYR A 343 20.68 -7.13 13.01
C TYR A 343 20.81 -7.71 11.61
N ASN A 344 19.73 -8.33 11.14
CA ASN A 344 19.59 -8.73 9.75
C ASN A 344 18.71 -7.77 8.94
N THR A 345 18.01 -6.85 9.65
CA THR A 345 17.15 -5.84 9.02
C THR A 345 17.34 -4.49 9.68
N ILE A 346 17.58 -3.45 8.88
CA ILE A 346 17.63 -2.05 9.33
C ILE A 346 16.56 -1.26 8.59
N VAL A 347 15.69 -0.59 9.34
CA VAL A 347 14.65 0.30 8.82
C VAL A 347 15.11 1.75 8.99
N ILE A 348 15.07 2.52 7.91
CA ILE A 348 15.37 3.95 7.86
C ILE A 348 14.09 4.72 7.58
N PRO A 349 13.39 5.22 8.63
CA PRO A 349 12.20 6.05 8.47
C PRO A 349 12.51 7.35 7.72
N SER A 350 11.47 8.07 7.29
CA SER A 350 11.64 9.36 6.61
C SER A 350 12.52 10.33 7.40
N GLY A 351 13.50 10.93 6.74
CA GLY A 351 14.45 11.85 7.36
C GLY A 351 15.16 12.75 6.36
N TYR A 352 15.79 13.80 6.88
CA TYR A 352 16.51 14.80 6.09
C TYR A 352 18.02 14.83 6.39
N ASN A 353 18.52 13.83 7.13
CA ASN A 353 19.95 13.73 7.44
C ASN A 353 20.74 13.36 6.19
N GLN A 354 21.99 13.81 6.16
CA GLN A 354 22.95 13.31 5.20
C GLN A 354 23.61 12.04 5.75
N ILE A 355 23.86 11.07 4.89
CA ILE A 355 24.66 9.89 5.21
C ILE A 355 26.12 10.27 4.99
N SER A 356 26.95 10.22 6.03
CA SER A 356 28.38 10.43 5.89
C SER A 356 29.04 9.26 5.16
N GLU A 357 30.17 9.50 4.49
CA GLU A 357 30.92 8.42 3.80
C GLU A 357 31.23 7.24 4.73
N TYR A 358 31.55 7.51 5.98
CA TYR A 358 31.83 6.48 6.98
C TYR A 358 30.58 5.64 7.33
N GLN A 359 29.41 6.26 7.40
CA GLN A 359 28.14 5.55 7.62
C GLN A 359 27.78 4.73 6.37
N LYS A 360 27.99 5.30 5.18
CA LYS A 360 27.80 4.63 3.92
C LYS A 360 28.62 3.34 3.82
N GLU A 361 29.93 3.43 4.08
CA GLU A 361 30.82 2.26 4.07
C GLU A 361 30.35 1.19 5.04
N ALA A 362 30.03 1.56 6.30
CA ALA A 362 29.56 0.61 7.30
C ALA A 362 28.25 -0.10 6.91
N LEU A 363 27.28 0.66 6.35
CA LEU A 363 26.03 0.10 5.89
C LEU A 363 26.20 -0.80 4.65
N LEU A 364 27.03 -0.38 3.68
CA LEU A 364 27.31 -1.19 2.49
C LEU A 364 28.02 -2.51 2.85
N ASP A 365 28.99 -2.48 3.76
CA ASP A 365 29.65 -3.68 4.26
C ASP A 365 28.66 -4.63 4.94
N TRP A 366 27.77 -4.09 5.77
CA TRP A 366 26.72 -4.86 6.42
C TRP A 366 25.73 -5.46 5.42
N ILE A 367 25.28 -4.70 4.41
CA ILE A 367 24.40 -5.18 3.34
C ILE A 367 25.09 -6.31 2.57
N ASN A 368 26.36 -6.11 2.14
CA ASN A 368 27.12 -7.12 1.40
C ASN A 368 27.29 -8.43 2.17
N GLN A 369 27.28 -8.40 3.50
CA GLN A 369 27.33 -9.56 4.37
C GLN A 369 25.98 -10.28 4.54
N GLY A 370 24.87 -9.71 4.08
CA GLY A 370 23.54 -10.32 4.12
C GLY A 370 22.45 -9.46 4.73
N GLY A 371 22.75 -8.22 5.12
CA GLY A 371 21.78 -7.29 5.71
C GLY A 371 20.71 -6.84 4.73
N THR A 372 19.49 -6.66 5.23
CA THR A 372 18.36 -6.07 4.50
C THR A 372 18.14 -4.64 4.94
N LEU A 373 18.34 -3.67 4.05
CA LEU A 373 18.06 -2.26 4.28
C LEU A 373 16.69 -1.91 3.72
N ILE A 374 15.84 -1.29 4.54
CA ILE A 374 14.53 -0.79 4.14
C ILE A 374 14.50 0.70 4.40
N ALA A 375 14.28 1.51 3.37
CA ALA A 375 14.13 2.95 3.51
C ALA A 375 12.85 3.42 2.83
N HIS A 376 12.20 4.43 3.41
CA HIS A 376 10.96 4.95 2.84
C HIS A 376 10.95 6.49 2.82
N ASN A 377 10.12 7.03 1.92
CA ASN A 377 9.88 8.44 1.72
C ASN A 377 11.20 9.24 1.51
N GLN A 378 11.47 10.30 2.27
CA GLN A 378 12.67 11.14 2.08
C GLN A 378 13.99 10.38 2.28
N SER A 379 14.00 9.32 3.08
CA SER A 379 15.19 8.49 3.26
C SER A 379 15.56 7.67 2.02
N THR A 380 14.61 7.40 1.12
CA THR A 380 14.91 6.86 -0.22
C THR A 380 15.82 7.80 -1.00
N ARG A 381 15.58 9.12 -0.89
CA ARG A 381 16.45 10.14 -1.51
C ARG A 381 17.85 10.13 -0.91
N LEU A 382 17.97 9.92 0.41
CA LEU A 382 19.27 9.83 1.08
C LEU A 382 20.09 8.65 0.57
N ILE A 383 19.47 7.48 0.44
CA ILE A 383 20.13 6.25 -0.04
C ILE A 383 20.53 6.39 -1.50
N ALA A 384 19.64 6.90 -2.36
CA ALA A 384 19.93 7.10 -3.78
C ALA A 384 21.04 8.14 -4.02
N ASN A 385 21.00 9.29 -3.33
CA ASN A 385 22.01 10.33 -3.47
C ASN A 385 23.36 9.98 -2.84
N ALA A 386 23.39 9.00 -1.94
CA ALA A 386 24.63 8.47 -1.38
C ALA A 386 25.27 7.36 -2.25
N ASP A 387 24.73 7.08 -3.43
CA ASP A 387 25.18 6.01 -4.32
C ASP A 387 25.25 4.63 -3.64
N MET A 388 24.28 4.35 -2.78
CA MET A 388 24.15 3.06 -2.09
C MET A 388 23.25 2.07 -2.84
N THR A 389 22.73 2.48 -3.98
CA THR A 389 21.77 1.73 -4.82
C THR A 389 21.92 2.17 -6.27
N ASN A 390 21.55 1.32 -7.20
CA ASN A 390 21.38 1.68 -8.61
C ASN A 390 19.98 2.28 -8.91
N THR A 391 19.12 2.36 -7.90
CA THR A 391 17.87 3.13 -8.00
C THR A 391 18.19 4.59 -8.20
N GLN A 392 17.66 5.18 -9.28
CA GLN A 392 17.88 6.58 -9.59
C GLN A 392 16.64 7.41 -9.25
N LEU A 393 16.87 8.67 -8.89
CA LEU A 393 15.80 9.66 -8.79
C LEU A 393 15.55 10.29 -10.15
N LEU A 394 14.32 10.67 -10.44
CA LEU A 394 13.94 11.22 -11.75
C LEU A 394 14.87 12.34 -12.27
N PRO A 395 15.24 13.38 -11.49
CA PRO A 395 16.14 14.41 -11.98
C PRO A 395 17.49 13.89 -12.47
N ASN A 396 18.06 12.90 -11.77
CA ASN A 396 19.34 12.29 -12.12
C ASN A 396 19.21 11.31 -13.31
N ALA A 397 18.07 10.61 -13.41
CA ALA A 397 17.81 9.67 -14.49
C ALA A 397 17.53 10.36 -15.83
N LEU A 398 17.11 11.62 -15.82
CA LEU A 398 16.84 12.40 -17.04
C LEU A 398 18.11 12.66 -17.87
N GLU A 399 19.28 12.64 -17.24
CA GLU A 399 20.57 12.70 -17.93
C GLU A 399 20.77 11.53 -18.91
N ASN A 400 20.05 10.42 -18.69
CA ASN A 400 20.09 9.25 -19.56
C ASN A 400 18.69 8.67 -19.84
N SER A 401 17.77 9.54 -20.23
CA SER A 401 16.34 9.19 -20.39
C SER A 401 16.09 8.11 -21.44
N ASN A 402 16.91 8.04 -22.50
CA ASN A 402 16.77 7.02 -23.53
C ASN A 402 17.12 5.62 -22.97
N GLN A 403 18.17 5.53 -22.16
CA GLN A 403 18.55 4.28 -21.50
C GLN A 403 17.45 3.83 -20.53
N TYR A 404 16.92 4.75 -19.73
CA TYR A 404 15.84 4.41 -18.81
C TYR A 404 14.58 3.89 -19.52
N ASN A 405 14.16 4.55 -20.60
CA ASN A 405 13.00 4.09 -21.38
C ASN A 405 13.26 2.70 -22.00
N PHE A 406 14.47 2.45 -22.48
CA PHE A 406 14.89 1.14 -22.99
C PHE A 406 14.78 0.07 -21.88
N ASP A 407 15.30 0.32 -20.69
CA ASP A 407 15.27 -0.60 -19.57
C ASP A 407 13.84 -0.86 -19.08
N LEU A 408 13.00 0.17 -19.00
CA LEU A 408 11.58 0.04 -18.67
C LEU A 408 10.83 -0.85 -19.68
N MET A 409 11.05 -0.62 -20.99
CA MET A 409 10.39 -1.41 -22.02
C MET A 409 10.87 -2.87 -22.03
N ARG A 410 12.16 -3.10 -21.78
CA ARG A 410 12.72 -4.45 -21.62
C ARG A 410 12.08 -5.19 -20.45
N GLU A 411 11.90 -4.52 -19.31
CA GLU A 411 11.22 -5.08 -18.13
C GLU A 411 9.76 -5.45 -18.45
N ILE A 412 9.01 -4.53 -19.07
CA ILE A 412 7.61 -4.78 -19.45
C ILE A 412 7.48 -5.99 -20.39
N LEU A 413 8.36 -6.08 -21.38
CA LEU A 413 8.36 -7.21 -22.32
C LEU A 413 8.77 -8.54 -21.66
N ALA A 414 9.61 -8.50 -20.63
CA ALA A 414 10.03 -9.70 -19.90
C ALA A 414 8.90 -10.29 -19.02
N LEU A 415 7.88 -9.51 -18.69
CA LEU A 415 6.73 -9.99 -17.91
C LEU A 415 5.78 -10.89 -18.71
N ASP A 416 5.69 -10.69 -20.03
CA ASP A 416 4.82 -11.47 -20.92
C ASP A 416 5.59 -11.94 -22.15
N ILE A 417 6.35 -13.03 -21.99
CA ILE A 417 7.15 -13.61 -23.08
C ILE A 417 6.26 -14.53 -23.92
N ASN A 418 5.98 -14.12 -25.13
CA ASN A 418 5.35 -14.98 -26.16
C ASN A 418 6.41 -15.47 -27.15
N ILE A 419 6.63 -16.79 -27.19
CA ILE A 419 7.58 -17.43 -28.11
C ILE A 419 6.84 -17.97 -29.34
N ASP A 420 7.05 -17.33 -30.48
CA ASP A 420 6.61 -17.84 -31.78
C ASP A 420 7.62 -18.86 -32.33
N ARG A 421 7.34 -20.15 -32.09
CA ARG A 421 8.22 -21.25 -32.52
C ARG A 421 8.39 -21.34 -34.03
N GLU A 422 7.36 -21.00 -34.82
CA GLU A 422 7.43 -21.05 -36.27
C GLU A 422 8.41 -20.01 -36.81
N LYS A 423 8.41 -18.81 -36.24
CA LYS A 423 9.39 -17.77 -36.57
C LYS A 423 10.81 -18.15 -36.19
N ILE A 424 11.03 -18.76 -35.01
CA ILE A 424 12.35 -19.15 -34.51
C ILE A 424 12.98 -20.23 -35.41
N HIS A 425 12.19 -21.19 -35.87
CA HIS A 425 12.68 -22.29 -36.73
C HIS A 425 12.64 -21.98 -38.22
N ASN A 426 12.26 -20.75 -38.59
CA ASN A 426 12.27 -20.33 -39.99
C ASN A 426 13.67 -19.87 -40.39
N ASN A 427 14.22 -20.44 -41.47
CA ASN A 427 15.54 -20.05 -41.99
C ASN A 427 15.53 -18.66 -42.70
N LYS A 428 14.38 -18.01 -42.84
CA LYS A 428 14.28 -16.68 -43.40
C LYS A 428 14.40 -15.61 -42.31
N VAL A 429 15.22 -14.60 -42.57
CA VAL A 429 15.34 -13.44 -41.70
C VAL A 429 13.98 -12.72 -41.63
N ASP A 430 13.44 -12.56 -40.45
CA ASP A 430 12.25 -11.73 -40.22
C ASP A 430 12.63 -10.25 -40.38
N THR A 431 12.10 -9.61 -41.42
CA THR A 431 12.35 -8.18 -41.70
C THR A 431 11.35 -7.26 -40.98
N ASN A 432 10.38 -7.83 -40.25
CA ASN A 432 9.31 -7.10 -39.56
C ASN A 432 9.46 -7.20 -38.03
N ILE A 433 10.62 -6.81 -37.51
CA ILE A 433 10.84 -6.71 -36.07
C ILE A 433 10.19 -5.40 -35.59
N ASN A 434 9.21 -5.51 -34.71
CA ASN A 434 8.61 -4.35 -34.05
C ASN A 434 9.43 -3.99 -32.82
N TYR A 435 10.04 -2.81 -32.84
CA TYR A 435 10.72 -2.25 -31.69
C TYR A 435 9.74 -1.46 -30.81
N PRO A 436 9.87 -1.51 -29.47
CA PRO A 436 8.95 -0.80 -28.57
C PRO A 436 9.20 0.72 -28.49
N TRP A 437 10.27 1.23 -29.10
CA TRP A 437 10.73 2.63 -28.98
C TRP A 437 10.71 3.43 -30.30
N GLU A 438 9.72 3.31 -31.13
CA GLU A 438 9.55 4.22 -32.26
C GLU A 438 9.08 5.59 -31.77
N THR A 439 10.01 6.53 -31.62
CA THR A 439 9.72 7.93 -31.27
C THR A 439 10.48 8.88 -32.18
N SER A 440 9.84 9.99 -32.56
CA SER A 440 10.50 11.09 -33.25
C SER A 440 11.54 11.77 -32.34
N GLU A 441 12.76 11.91 -32.81
CA GLU A 441 13.92 12.38 -32.03
C GLU A 441 13.83 13.86 -31.57
N GLU A 442 12.98 14.69 -32.18
CA GLU A 442 13.03 16.15 -32.01
C GLU A 442 12.43 16.72 -30.71
N GLU A 443 11.57 15.94 -29.98
CA GLU A 443 10.88 16.47 -28.79
C GLU A 443 11.55 16.11 -27.45
N ASN A 444 12.75 15.57 -27.43
CA ASN A 444 13.29 14.84 -26.28
C ASN A 444 14.71 15.22 -25.86
N SER A 445 15.08 16.48 -25.98
CA SER A 445 16.35 16.91 -25.40
C SER A 445 16.29 16.80 -23.86
N GLU A 446 17.40 16.43 -23.24
CA GLU A 446 17.58 16.36 -21.79
C GLU A 446 17.15 17.67 -21.11
N GLU A 447 17.56 18.81 -21.66
CA GLU A 447 17.21 20.14 -21.16
C GLU A 447 15.68 20.37 -21.14
N MET A 448 14.98 19.90 -22.16
CA MET A 448 13.52 19.99 -22.21
C MET A 448 12.84 19.07 -21.16
N LEU A 449 13.35 17.85 -20.98
CA LEU A 449 12.83 16.93 -19.98
C LEU A 449 13.08 17.46 -18.56
N MET A 450 14.24 18.00 -18.27
CA MET A 450 14.55 18.64 -16.98
C MET A 450 13.66 19.86 -16.72
N SER A 451 13.41 20.68 -17.73
CA SER A 451 12.52 21.84 -17.61
C SER A 451 11.07 21.41 -17.34
N ARG A 452 10.61 20.36 -18.01
CA ARG A 452 9.28 19.75 -17.75
C ARG A 452 9.20 19.17 -16.34
N ASP A 453 10.21 18.42 -15.89
CA ASP A 453 10.26 17.86 -14.54
C ASP A 453 10.17 18.95 -13.47
N LYS A 454 10.95 20.03 -13.63
CA LYS A 454 10.93 21.17 -12.72
C LYS A 454 9.55 21.82 -12.65
N TRP A 455 8.89 22.01 -13.81
CA TRP A 455 7.53 22.53 -13.86
C TRP A 455 6.53 21.58 -13.19
N GLN A 456 6.56 20.31 -13.53
CA GLN A 456 5.64 19.29 -13.01
C GLN A 456 5.80 19.07 -11.50
N SER A 457 7.03 19.25 -10.97
CA SER A 457 7.31 19.08 -9.54
C SER A 457 6.59 20.10 -8.65
N ILE A 458 6.16 21.24 -9.19
CA ILE A 458 5.38 22.27 -8.48
C ILE A 458 4.00 21.74 -8.07
N PHE A 459 3.44 20.84 -8.88
CA PHE A 459 2.07 20.36 -8.76
C PHE A 459 1.93 19.00 -8.08
N MET A 460 2.95 18.54 -7.35
CA MET A 460 2.92 17.25 -6.66
C MET A 460 1.78 17.20 -5.64
N PRO A 461 1.10 16.06 -5.51
CA PRO A 461 -0.06 15.94 -4.61
C PRO A 461 0.34 16.08 -3.14
N SER A 462 -0.60 16.55 -2.32
CA SER A 462 -0.48 16.61 -0.85
C SER A 462 -1.19 15.44 -0.17
N GLY A 463 -1.05 14.22 -0.71
CA GLY A 463 -1.73 13.03 -0.20
C GLY A 463 -2.98 12.69 -1.00
N ALA A 464 -2.79 12.05 -2.15
CA ALA A 464 -3.84 11.51 -3.00
C ALA A 464 -3.67 10.00 -3.14
N MET A 465 -4.73 9.29 -3.54
CA MET A 465 -4.61 7.88 -3.91
C MET A 465 -4.27 7.76 -5.38
N VAL A 466 -3.21 6.99 -5.67
CA VAL A 466 -2.79 6.64 -7.03
C VAL A 466 -2.78 5.12 -7.21
N ALA A 467 -2.97 4.67 -8.45
CA ALA A 467 -2.96 3.26 -8.77
C ALA A 467 -1.52 2.71 -8.74
N GLY A 468 -1.33 1.59 -8.06
CA GLY A 468 -0.08 0.85 -8.03
C GLY A 468 -0.22 -0.50 -8.70
N ARG A 469 0.50 -0.73 -9.79
CA ARG A 469 0.58 -2.01 -10.48
C ARG A 469 1.65 -2.88 -9.84
N VAL A 470 1.27 -4.06 -9.37
CA VAL A 470 2.11 -4.97 -8.59
C VAL A 470 2.65 -6.11 -9.46
N ASP A 471 3.94 -6.39 -9.38
CA ASP A 471 4.50 -7.62 -9.94
C ASP A 471 4.10 -8.82 -9.07
N GLN A 472 3.10 -9.56 -9.53
CA GLN A 472 2.55 -10.73 -8.83
C GLN A 472 3.53 -11.91 -8.75
N LYS A 473 4.60 -11.92 -9.51
CA LYS A 473 5.63 -12.97 -9.48
C LYS A 473 6.70 -12.70 -8.41
N HIS A 474 6.81 -11.47 -7.95
CA HIS A 474 7.80 -11.09 -6.95
C HIS A 474 7.39 -11.57 -5.54
N TRP A 475 8.35 -12.02 -4.74
CA TRP A 475 8.09 -12.55 -3.40
C TRP A 475 7.59 -11.49 -2.40
N LEU A 476 7.98 -10.20 -2.58
CA LEU A 476 7.48 -9.09 -1.77
C LEU A 476 5.99 -8.76 -2.03
N SER A 477 5.38 -9.32 -3.08
CA SER A 477 3.97 -9.12 -3.40
C SER A 477 3.06 -10.23 -2.86
N PHE A 478 3.53 -11.10 -2.00
CA PHE A 478 2.72 -12.16 -1.42
C PHE A 478 1.54 -11.59 -0.64
N GLY A 479 0.34 -12.12 -0.90
CA GLY A 479 -0.90 -11.67 -0.26
C GLY A 479 -1.47 -10.34 -0.78
N THR A 480 -0.90 -9.75 -1.84
CA THR A 480 -1.42 -8.53 -2.46
C THR A 480 -2.16 -8.81 -3.76
N ASP A 481 -3.09 -7.94 -4.12
CA ASP A 481 -3.76 -7.93 -5.41
C ASP A 481 -2.86 -7.36 -6.53
N GLU A 482 -3.26 -7.52 -7.78
CA GLU A 482 -2.54 -7.00 -8.96
C GLU A 482 -2.46 -5.48 -8.99
N MET A 483 -3.43 -4.81 -8.39
CA MET A 483 -3.52 -3.36 -8.25
C MET A 483 -3.73 -2.98 -6.79
N LEU A 484 -2.94 -2.04 -6.32
CA LEU A 484 -3.05 -1.48 -4.98
C LEU A 484 -3.31 0.04 -5.05
N PRO A 485 -4.24 0.57 -4.26
CA PRO A 485 -4.30 1.99 -3.99
C PRO A 485 -3.09 2.40 -3.13
N LEU A 486 -2.35 3.40 -3.61
CA LEU A 486 -1.15 3.91 -2.94
C LEU A 486 -1.40 5.35 -2.48
N LEU A 487 -1.17 5.63 -1.21
CA LEU A 487 -1.14 7.00 -0.74
C LEU A 487 0.16 7.67 -1.22
N TYR A 488 0.02 8.77 -1.97
CA TYR A 488 1.14 9.46 -2.59
C TYR A 488 1.08 10.95 -2.30
N GLY A 489 2.17 11.47 -1.77
CA GLY A 489 2.34 12.90 -1.49
C GLY A 489 3.48 13.52 -2.31
N ASN A 490 4.17 14.51 -1.76
CA ASN A 490 5.37 15.07 -2.35
C ASN A 490 6.58 14.12 -2.10
N SER A 491 6.45 12.93 -2.63
CA SER A 491 7.38 11.81 -2.46
C SER A 491 8.44 11.78 -3.56
N PRO A 492 9.60 11.15 -3.33
CA PRO A 492 10.60 10.93 -4.37
C PRO A 492 10.02 10.12 -5.54
N VAL A 493 10.34 10.52 -6.76
CA VAL A 493 10.01 9.77 -7.97
C VAL A 493 11.18 8.85 -8.28
N GLN A 494 10.99 7.53 -8.09
CA GLN A 494 12.03 6.52 -8.25
C GLN A 494 12.05 5.94 -9.66
N MET A 495 13.25 5.72 -10.15
CA MET A 495 13.56 5.07 -11.43
C MET A 495 14.37 3.81 -11.17
N THR A 496 14.18 2.79 -11.98
CA THR A 496 15.01 1.57 -11.92
C THR A 496 16.25 1.73 -12.78
N GLY A 497 17.40 1.37 -12.23
CA GLY A 497 18.65 1.18 -12.97
C GLY A 497 18.98 -0.30 -13.15
N ASP A 498 20.24 -0.60 -13.46
CA ASP A 498 20.70 -1.98 -13.60
C ASP A 498 20.53 -2.77 -12.30
N ASN A 499 20.01 -3.99 -12.41
CA ASN A 499 19.74 -4.92 -11.29
C ASN A 499 18.73 -4.45 -10.24
N VAL A 500 17.97 -3.38 -10.50
CA VAL A 500 16.88 -2.92 -9.64
C VAL A 500 15.56 -3.47 -10.16
N GLU A 501 14.85 -4.19 -9.29
CA GLU A 501 13.53 -4.73 -9.56
C GLU A 501 12.45 -3.73 -9.10
N ALA A 502 11.51 -3.38 -9.97
CA ALA A 502 10.34 -2.61 -9.58
C ALA A 502 9.23 -3.57 -9.15
N VAL A 503 9.00 -3.67 -7.87
CA VAL A 503 7.94 -4.54 -7.32
C VAL A 503 6.56 -3.92 -7.49
N VAL A 504 6.48 -2.59 -7.35
CA VAL A 504 5.25 -1.81 -7.58
C VAL A 504 5.58 -0.60 -8.42
N ARG A 505 4.83 -0.41 -9.52
CA ARG A 505 4.90 0.77 -10.38
C ARG A 505 3.64 1.60 -10.31
N ILE A 506 3.78 2.90 -10.41
CA ILE A 506 2.65 3.83 -10.43
C ILE A 506 1.95 3.77 -11.79
N GLY A 507 0.65 3.56 -11.74
CA GLY A 507 -0.27 3.51 -12.88
C GLY A 507 -0.75 2.11 -13.23
N GLU A 508 -2.05 1.99 -13.46
CA GLU A 508 -2.72 0.79 -13.96
C GLU A 508 -2.74 0.81 -15.49
N LEU A 509 -2.32 -0.29 -16.12
CA LEU A 509 -2.44 -0.47 -17.57
C LEU A 509 -3.84 -0.99 -17.91
N VAL A 510 -4.63 -0.14 -18.57
CA VAL A 510 -6.00 -0.47 -18.98
C VAL A 510 -6.00 -0.81 -20.48
N PRO A 511 -6.49 -1.99 -20.89
CA PRO A 511 -6.56 -2.37 -22.30
C PRO A 511 -7.34 -1.37 -23.14
N ASN A 512 -6.76 -0.90 -24.24
CA ASN A 512 -7.40 -0.02 -25.22
C ASN A 512 -7.10 -0.48 -26.65
N SER A 513 -8.05 -1.19 -27.24
CA SER A 513 -7.93 -1.73 -28.61
C SER A 513 -7.78 -0.67 -29.71
N GLN A 514 -8.08 0.60 -29.41
CA GLN A 514 -7.91 1.71 -30.35
C GLN A 514 -6.49 2.33 -30.27
N SER A 515 -5.69 1.97 -29.26
CA SER A 515 -4.32 2.46 -29.11
C SER A 515 -3.35 1.65 -29.99
N ASN A 516 -3.21 2.06 -31.25
CA ASN A 516 -2.44 1.31 -32.25
C ASN A 516 -0.91 1.53 -32.15
N ASN A 517 -0.46 2.54 -31.41
CA ASN A 517 0.96 2.89 -31.28
C ASN A 517 1.35 2.99 -29.81
N THR A 518 2.64 2.84 -29.52
CA THR A 518 3.22 3.20 -28.23
C THR A 518 3.06 4.71 -28.03
N LYS A 519 2.48 5.10 -26.88
CA LYS A 519 2.30 6.51 -26.54
C LYS A 519 3.43 6.93 -25.59
N ARG A 520 4.14 7.98 -25.89
CA ARG A 520 5.08 8.58 -24.95
C ARG A 520 4.35 9.50 -23.98
N ILE A 521 4.66 9.35 -22.70
CA ILE A 521 4.26 10.28 -21.66
C ILE A 521 5.54 10.80 -21.02
N ASN A 522 5.91 12.03 -21.36
CA ASN A 522 7.09 12.67 -20.82
C ASN A 522 8.35 11.78 -20.96
N TRP A 523 8.95 11.35 -19.84
CA TRP A 523 10.12 10.48 -19.78
C TRP A 523 9.80 8.99 -19.92
N SER A 524 8.52 8.60 -19.88
CA SER A 524 8.08 7.19 -19.93
C SER A 524 7.21 6.90 -21.15
N SER A 525 6.87 5.64 -21.36
CA SER A 525 6.03 5.21 -22.48
C SER A 525 4.90 4.30 -22.00
N ILE A 526 3.75 4.37 -22.69
CA ILE A 526 2.65 3.43 -22.53
C ILE A 526 2.72 2.42 -23.67
N PRO A 527 2.68 1.11 -23.43
CA PRO A 527 2.70 0.09 -24.46
C PRO A 527 1.53 0.23 -25.43
N LYS A 528 1.72 -0.24 -26.66
CA LYS A 528 0.65 -0.39 -27.65
C LYS A 528 -0.49 -1.24 -27.07
N GLY A 529 -1.72 -0.83 -27.31
CA GLY A 529 -2.92 -1.55 -26.84
C GLY A 529 -3.35 -1.20 -25.43
N TYR A 530 -2.70 -0.22 -24.78
CA TYR A 530 -3.03 0.19 -23.42
C TYR A 530 -3.18 1.70 -23.27
N ASP A 531 -3.92 2.10 -22.27
CA ASP A 531 -3.87 3.41 -21.61
C ASP A 531 -3.32 3.22 -20.18
N LEU A 532 -2.90 4.31 -19.54
CA LEU A 532 -2.35 4.28 -18.19
C LEU A 532 -3.19 5.19 -17.27
N ASN A 533 -3.84 4.60 -16.28
CA ASN A 533 -4.58 5.32 -15.27
C ASN A 533 -3.70 5.49 -14.02
N VAL A 534 -3.44 6.73 -13.63
CA VAL A 534 -2.59 7.05 -12.45
C VAL A 534 -3.43 7.45 -11.24
N ARG A 535 -4.34 8.39 -11.42
CA ARG A 535 -5.16 8.92 -10.34
C ARG A 535 -6.29 7.96 -9.97
N MET A 536 -6.54 7.78 -8.68
CA MET A 536 -7.71 7.05 -8.16
C MET A 536 -8.64 7.97 -7.37
N SER A 537 -8.10 8.79 -6.48
CA SER A 537 -8.91 9.64 -5.61
C SER A 537 -8.18 10.92 -5.26
N ARG A 538 -8.94 11.99 -5.13
CA ARG A 538 -8.51 13.34 -4.76
C ARG A 538 -7.62 14.03 -5.78
N LEU A 539 -6.98 15.14 -5.38
CA LEU A 539 -6.28 16.02 -6.30
C LEU A 539 -4.92 15.47 -6.72
N VAL A 540 -4.85 15.06 -7.98
CA VAL A 540 -3.60 14.82 -8.69
C VAL A 540 -3.63 15.67 -9.96
N TRP A 541 -2.86 16.74 -10.00
CA TRP A 541 -2.80 17.58 -11.18
C TRP A 541 -2.28 16.78 -12.39
N PRO A 542 -2.74 17.07 -13.62
CA PRO A 542 -2.29 16.36 -14.83
C PRO A 542 -0.76 16.35 -14.98
N GLU A 543 -0.09 17.44 -14.61
CA GLU A 543 1.37 17.56 -14.64
C GLU A 543 2.03 16.57 -13.67
N ALA A 544 1.50 16.47 -12.45
CA ALA A 544 2.00 15.51 -11.47
C ALA A 544 1.75 14.06 -11.92
N ALA A 545 0.56 13.77 -12.47
CA ALA A 545 0.24 12.45 -13.00
C ALA A 545 1.23 12.01 -14.10
N GLN A 546 1.59 12.93 -15.01
CA GLN A 546 2.60 12.66 -16.04
C GLN A 546 3.99 12.45 -15.45
N ARG A 547 4.35 13.23 -14.40
CA ARG A 547 5.64 13.13 -13.73
C ARG A 547 5.87 11.77 -13.09
N ILE A 548 4.87 11.24 -12.41
CA ILE A 548 4.97 9.99 -11.64
C ILE A 548 4.58 8.75 -12.46
N ALA A 549 4.05 8.92 -13.66
CA ALA A 549 3.61 7.83 -14.51
C ALA A 549 4.73 6.81 -14.77
N ASN A 550 4.45 5.52 -14.54
CA ASN A 550 5.40 4.41 -14.65
C ASN A 550 6.63 4.47 -13.72
N SER A 551 6.74 5.44 -12.82
CA SER A 551 7.80 5.42 -11.81
C SER A 551 7.63 4.24 -10.86
N ALA A 552 8.70 3.82 -10.22
CA ALA A 552 8.64 2.77 -9.22
C ALA A 552 8.19 3.35 -7.88
N TYR A 553 7.19 2.73 -7.26
CA TYR A 553 6.80 3.02 -5.88
C TYR A 553 7.61 2.19 -4.89
N LEU A 554 7.80 0.93 -5.21
CA LEU A 554 8.59 -0.02 -4.43
C LEU A 554 9.67 -0.63 -5.32
N THR A 555 10.92 -0.46 -4.92
CA THR A 555 12.06 -1.10 -5.56
C THR A 555 12.75 -2.08 -4.64
N ARG A 556 13.38 -3.06 -5.23
CA ARG A 556 14.26 -3.99 -4.54
C ARG A 556 15.53 -4.18 -5.36
N GLU A 557 16.68 -4.13 -4.72
CA GLU A 557 17.98 -4.40 -5.31
C GLU A 557 18.76 -5.40 -4.46
N LYS A 558 19.33 -6.40 -5.10
CA LYS A 558 20.25 -7.34 -4.43
C LYS A 558 21.66 -6.77 -4.46
N LEU A 559 22.26 -6.60 -3.28
CA LEU A 559 23.65 -6.16 -3.11
C LEU A 559 24.44 -7.21 -2.33
N GLY A 560 25.40 -7.86 -2.99
CA GLY A 560 26.16 -8.95 -2.39
C GLY A 560 25.25 -10.10 -1.94
N LYS A 561 25.26 -10.41 -0.65
CA LYS A 561 24.35 -11.39 -0.02
C LYS A 561 23.08 -10.78 0.53
N GLY A 562 23.04 -9.44 0.67
CA GLY A 562 21.91 -8.69 1.20
C GLY A 562 21.08 -8.00 0.13
N GLN A 563 20.28 -7.03 0.57
CA GLN A 563 19.40 -6.28 -0.33
C GLN A 563 19.03 -4.91 0.22
N VAL A 564 18.64 -4.04 -0.69
CA VAL A 564 18.06 -2.73 -0.40
C VAL A 564 16.62 -2.71 -0.94
N THR A 565 15.70 -2.25 -0.12
CA THR A 565 14.28 -2.07 -0.48
C THR A 565 13.88 -0.63 -0.20
N LEU A 566 13.35 0.06 -1.22
CA LEU A 566 13.01 1.48 -1.14
C LEU A 566 11.55 1.69 -1.49
N PHE A 567 10.85 2.45 -0.65
CA PHE A 567 9.49 2.92 -0.90
C PHE A 567 9.50 4.40 -1.24
N SER A 568 8.78 4.81 -2.29
CA SER A 568 8.61 6.23 -2.63
C SER A 568 7.82 6.97 -1.56
N GLY A 569 6.75 6.37 -1.07
CA GLY A 569 5.90 6.89 -0.01
C GLY A 569 6.10 6.15 1.31
N GLU A 570 5.13 6.30 2.18
CA GLU A 570 5.03 5.50 3.39
C GLU A 570 4.50 4.11 3.04
N PRO A 571 5.12 3.04 3.57
CA PRO A 571 4.74 1.67 3.28
C PRO A 571 3.41 1.25 3.91
#